data_149a28914149e19caa620e9712763c41
#
_entry.id   149a28914149e19caa620e9712763c41
#
_cell.length_a   1.000
_cell.length_b   1.000
_cell.length_c   1.000
_cell.angle_alpha   90.00
_cell.angle_beta   90.00
_cell.angle_gamma   90.00
#
_symmetry.space_group_name_H-M   'P 1'
#
loop_
_entity.id
_entity.type
_entity.pdbx_description
1 polymer ?
#
loop_
_entity_poly.entity_id
_entity_poly.type
_entity_poly.pdbx_seq_one_letter_code
_entity_poly.pdbx_strand_id
1 'polypeptide(L)'
;QRPEAPLSEQCAITRVVTVAGGRFAPGHLGELTQLVPFEMIDEALSATKAVQSRLRDLPSRVVVYLVLAACLFPETGYLGVWRKLTGALAGLPVAAPTASALAQARRRVGSKPLRWLFDLLRGPAATRHGPGSRWCGLLVVALDGTTLTVPDTPAVLTRFTKQAGNHGGTGYPQVRLLALVACGTRTLIDAVFGPTTAGETTYAPRLLPSLRPGMILLADRNFGAQRLLADIAATGAEAVVRLKNGRRMPVLARFPDGSCLSALGSLRVRVIDCEITITTTAGKHTGLYRLATTLLDHHRHPAAELATLYHQRWEIETAYLELKSTILGGRVLRARTPEGVDQEIYALLVVYQLLRTAMTDATSTRPGTDPDRAGFSIAWQAARDQVVLAAGVIADTVIDLAGTIGRHVLAGLLPERRLRVSPRIVKRAISKYQARGPRIDRTSYKATTSIEILAATGP
;
A
#
# COMPACT_ATOMS: atom_id res chain seq x y z
N GLN A 1 -29.43 36.18 -14.33
CA GLN A 1 -28.00 35.94 -14.06
C GLN A 1 -27.78 36.20 -12.57
N ARG A 2 -27.46 35.13 -11.78
CA ARG A 2 -26.99 35.29 -10.41
C ARG A 2 -25.52 35.68 -10.49
N PRO A 3 -25.04 36.66 -9.70
CA PRO A 3 -23.64 36.97 -9.65
C PRO A 3 -22.88 35.77 -9.14
N GLU A 4 -21.88 35.29 -9.88
CA GLU A 4 -20.94 34.28 -9.42
C GLU A 4 -20.14 34.86 -8.27
N ALA A 5 -20.20 34.21 -7.11
CA ALA A 5 -19.34 34.56 -5.98
C ALA A 5 -17.86 34.38 -6.35
N PRO A 6 -16.97 35.23 -5.89
CA PRO A 6 -15.56 35.12 -6.22
C PRO A 6 -15.00 33.76 -5.79
N LEU A 7 -14.15 33.17 -6.60
CA LEU A 7 -13.56 31.82 -6.44
C LEU A 7 -12.96 31.56 -5.05
N SER A 8 -12.47 32.59 -4.35
CA SER A 8 -11.91 32.51 -3.00
C SER A 8 -12.96 32.18 -1.93
N GLU A 9 -14.18 32.70 -2.03
CA GLU A 9 -15.27 32.40 -1.09
C GLU A 9 -15.86 31.02 -1.32
N GLN A 10 -15.91 30.54 -2.54
CA GLN A 10 -16.35 29.19 -2.86
C GLN A 10 -15.40 28.12 -2.30
N CYS A 11 -14.09 28.35 -2.28
CA CYS A 11 -13.12 27.40 -1.71
C CYS A 11 -13.19 27.24 -0.19
N ALA A 12 -13.52 28.28 0.55
CA ALA A 12 -13.62 28.22 2.01
C ALA A 12 -14.92 27.51 2.47
N ILE A 13 -16.03 27.69 1.74
CA ILE A 13 -17.35 27.13 2.09
C ILE A 13 -17.50 25.68 1.63
N THR A 14 -16.81 25.24 0.58
CA THR A 14 -16.95 23.90 0.00
C THR A 14 -16.42 22.75 0.88
N ARG A 15 -15.60 23.05 1.88
CA ARG A 15 -15.05 22.01 2.79
C ARG A 15 -15.86 21.80 4.07
N VAL A 16 -16.90 22.59 4.25
CA VAL A 16 -17.89 22.43 5.30
C VAL A 16 -19.27 22.27 4.65
N VAL A 17 -19.94 21.17 4.97
CA VAL A 17 -21.23 20.84 4.38
C VAL A 17 -22.34 21.33 5.32
N THR A 18 -23.25 22.17 4.83
CA THR A 18 -24.47 22.53 5.56
C THR A 18 -25.38 21.31 5.70
N VAL A 19 -25.79 21.03 6.92
CA VAL A 19 -26.65 19.91 7.29
C VAL A 19 -27.99 20.38 7.87
N ALA A 20 -28.87 19.44 8.20
CA ALA A 20 -30.17 19.75 8.79
C ALA A 20 -30.07 20.71 9.97
N GLY A 21 -30.98 21.67 10.06
CA GLY A 21 -31.03 22.67 11.13
C GLY A 21 -29.98 23.78 11.05
N GLY A 22 -29.39 24.03 9.86
CA GLY A 22 -28.42 25.11 9.66
C GLY A 22 -27.05 24.85 10.31
N ARG A 23 -26.79 23.59 10.70
CA ARG A 23 -25.50 23.17 11.26
C ARG A 23 -24.52 22.82 10.15
N PHE A 24 -23.24 22.68 10.51
CA PHE A 24 -22.16 22.30 9.63
C PHE A 24 -21.60 20.93 9.99
N ALA A 25 -21.07 20.23 8.99
CA ALA A 25 -20.33 18.99 9.15
C ALA A 25 -19.02 19.06 8.37
N PRO A 26 -17.90 18.53 8.91
CA PRO A 26 -16.61 18.58 8.23
C PRO A 26 -16.60 17.65 7.03
N GLY A 27 -15.99 18.09 5.94
CA GLY A 27 -15.77 17.30 4.74
C GLY A 27 -14.37 17.50 4.21
N HIS A 28 -13.33 17.13 5.00
CA HIS A 28 -11.95 17.37 4.63
C HIS A 28 -10.97 16.32 5.16
N LEU A 29 -9.77 16.30 4.60
CA LEU A 29 -8.59 15.59 5.06
C LEU A 29 -7.37 16.53 5.20
N GLY A 30 -7.60 17.80 5.59
CA GLY A 30 -6.55 18.81 5.50
C GLY A 30 -6.05 18.98 4.06
N GLU A 31 -4.74 19.11 3.87
CA GLU A 31 -4.13 19.20 2.54
C GLU A 31 -4.46 18.02 1.61
N LEU A 32 -4.59 16.81 2.14
CA LEU A 32 -4.92 15.62 1.32
C LEU A 32 -6.30 15.74 0.64
N THR A 33 -7.14 16.70 1.04
CA THR A 33 -8.42 16.98 0.35
C THR A 33 -8.23 17.36 -1.11
N GLN A 34 -7.07 17.89 -1.49
CA GLN A 34 -6.76 18.26 -2.88
C GLN A 34 -6.56 17.05 -3.77
N LEU A 35 -6.01 15.96 -3.20
CA LEU A 35 -5.85 14.69 -3.90
C LEU A 35 -7.16 13.89 -3.98
N VAL A 36 -8.13 14.23 -3.12
CA VAL A 36 -9.45 13.60 -3.06
C VAL A 36 -10.53 14.68 -2.83
N PRO A 37 -10.76 15.57 -3.82
CA PRO A 37 -11.69 16.69 -3.71
C PRO A 37 -13.15 16.24 -3.64
N PHE A 38 -14.05 17.17 -3.33
CA PHE A 38 -15.46 16.90 -3.18
C PHE A 38 -16.10 16.29 -4.42
N GLU A 39 -15.71 16.77 -5.59
CA GLU A 39 -16.22 16.31 -6.90
C GLU A 39 -15.93 14.82 -7.08
N MET A 40 -14.72 14.38 -6.73
CA MET A 40 -14.32 12.98 -6.80
C MET A 40 -15.13 12.11 -5.82
N ILE A 41 -15.39 12.61 -4.60
CA ILE A 41 -16.26 11.91 -3.63
C ILE A 41 -17.70 11.82 -4.13
N ASP A 42 -18.22 12.89 -4.71
CA ASP A 42 -19.61 12.92 -5.23
C ASP A 42 -19.76 11.99 -6.42
N GLU A 43 -18.75 11.93 -7.29
CA GLU A 43 -18.72 10.99 -8.40
C GLU A 43 -18.70 9.54 -7.89
N ALA A 44 -17.85 9.23 -6.90
CA ALA A 44 -17.79 7.92 -6.26
C ALA A 44 -19.14 7.53 -5.65
N LEU A 45 -19.81 8.45 -4.96
CA LEU A 45 -21.12 8.23 -4.36
C LEU A 45 -22.20 8.02 -5.42
N SER A 46 -22.18 8.81 -6.49
CA SER A 46 -23.12 8.70 -7.62
C SER A 46 -22.95 7.38 -8.36
N ALA A 47 -21.72 7.05 -8.77
CA ALA A 47 -21.39 5.82 -9.49
C ALA A 47 -21.76 4.54 -8.69
N THR A 48 -21.72 4.63 -7.36
CA THR A 48 -22.01 3.50 -6.47
C THR A 48 -23.42 3.50 -5.87
N LYS A 49 -24.27 4.46 -6.28
CA LYS A 49 -25.65 4.64 -5.79
C LYS A 49 -25.70 4.83 -4.25
N ALA A 50 -24.70 5.50 -3.69
CA ALA A 50 -24.59 5.78 -2.27
C ALA A 50 -24.93 7.24 -1.91
N VAL A 51 -25.43 8.00 -2.87
CA VAL A 51 -25.97 9.34 -2.65
C VAL A 51 -27.22 9.24 -1.78
N GLN A 52 -27.31 10.12 -0.80
CA GLN A 52 -28.48 10.17 0.07
C GLN A 52 -29.65 10.93 -0.59
N SER A 53 -30.86 10.44 -0.38
CA SER A 53 -32.10 11.09 -0.88
C SER A 53 -32.66 12.17 0.03
N ARG A 54 -32.17 12.26 1.29
CA ARG A 54 -32.68 13.21 2.30
C ARG A 54 -31.51 13.99 2.91
N LEU A 55 -31.74 15.25 3.25
CA LEU A 55 -30.81 16.03 4.06
C LEU A 55 -30.66 15.38 5.45
N ARG A 56 -29.43 15.12 5.87
CA ARG A 56 -29.09 14.44 7.12
C ARG A 56 -28.01 15.20 7.86
N ASP A 57 -27.92 15.02 9.17
CA ASP A 57 -26.81 15.54 10.01
C ASP A 57 -25.45 14.95 9.61
N LEU A 58 -25.43 13.77 8.98
CA LEU A 58 -24.26 13.08 8.48
C LEU A 58 -24.44 12.72 7.01
N PRO A 59 -24.19 13.66 6.08
CA PRO A 59 -24.22 13.42 4.64
C PRO A 59 -23.22 12.35 4.22
N SER A 60 -23.52 11.61 3.15
CA SER A 60 -22.66 10.53 2.64
C SER A 60 -21.24 11.03 2.35
N ARG A 61 -21.07 12.21 1.78
CA ARG A 61 -19.77 12.85 1.52
C ARG A 61 -18.93 12.99 2.78
N VAL A 62 -19.53 13.54 3.84
CA VAL A 62 -18.89 13.72 5.16
C VAL A 62 -18.49 12.38 5.77
N VAL A 63 -19.31 11.35 5.58
CA VAL A 63 -19.01 10.00 6.09
C VAL A 63 -17.81 9.38 5.35
N VAL A 64 -17.65 9.61 4.06
CA VAL A 64 -16.45 9.16 3.33
C VAL A 64 -15.20 9.81 3.92
N TYR A 65 -15.18 11.13 4.10
CA TYR A 65 -14.05 11.81 4.74
C TYR A 65 -13.79 11.34 6.17
N LEU A 66 -14.85 11.11 6.95
CA LEU A 66 -14.72 10.54 8.30
C LEU A 66 -14.02 9.17 8.29
N VAL A 67 -14.37 8.30 7.35
CA VAL A 67 -13.78 6.95 7.25
C VAL A 67 -12.32 7.03 6.81
N LEU A 68 -12.00 7.91 5.86
CA LEU A 68 -10.63 8.17 5.43
C LEU A 68 -9.80 8.78 6.58
N ALA A 69 -10.30 9.83 7.25
CA ALA A 69 -9.64 10.44 8.41
C ALA A 69 -9.42 9.42 9.55
N ALA A 70 -10.34 8.49 9.73
CA ALA A 70 -10.19 7.45 10.74
C ALA A 70 -8.96 6.55 10.51
N CYS A 71 -8.47 6.41 9.27
CA CYS A 71 -7.22 5.71 8.99
C CYS A 71 -5.98 6.49 9.47
N LEU A 72 -6.07 7.81 9.55
CA LEU A 72 -5.00 8.65 10.13
C LEU A 72 -4.95 8.56 11.66
N PHE A 73 -6.05 8.17 12.32
CA PHE A 73 -6.18 8.09 13.78
C PHE A 73 -6.64 6.69 14.24
N PRO A 74 -5.83 5.64 14.01
CA PRO A 74 -6.22 4.26 14.31
C PRO A 74 -6.38 3.99 15.80
N GLU A 75 -5.77 4.81 16.66
CA GLU A 75 -5.85 4.74 18.11
C GLU A 75 -7.19 5.27 18.67
N THR A 76 -7.98 5.92 17.82
CA THR A 76 -9.17 6.68 18.25
C THR A 76 -10.44 6.09 17.62
N GLY A 77 -11.51 5.97 18.39
CA GLY A 77 -12.83 5.60 17.87
C GLY A 77 -13.45 6.70 17.00
N TYR A 78 -14.45 6.36 16.17
CA TYR A 78 -15.05 7.29 15.20
C TYR A 78 -15.58 8.61 15.82
N LEU A 79 -16.08 8.58 17.05
CA LEU A 79 -16.49 9.80 17.74
C LEU A 79 -15.28 10.70 18.06
N GLY A 80 -14.16 10.11 18.44
CA GLY A 80 -12.91 10.84 18.66
C GLY A 80 -12.34 11.40 17.36
N VAL A 81 -12.43 10.64 16.24
CA VAL A 81 -12.05 11.14 14.89
C VAL A 81 -12.93 12.33 14.50
N TRP A 82 -14.24 12.25 14.74
CA TRP A 82 -15.16 13.38 14.52
C TRP A 82 -14.71 14.63 15.25
N ARG A 83 -14.37 14.49 16.53
CA ARG A 83 -13.85 15.62 17.35
C ARG A 83 -12.55 16.20 16.77
N LYS A 84 -11.68 15.38 16.21
CA LYS A 84 -10.45 15.86 15.54
C LYS A 84 -10.76 16.64 14.27
N LEU A 85 -11.70 16.16 13.46
CA LEU A 85 -12.15 16.86 12.24
C LEU A 85 -12.84 18.20 12.51
N THR A 86 -13.47 18.34 13.69
CA THR A 86 -14.26 19.53 14.05
C THR A 86 -13.54 20.48 15.00
N GLY A 87 -12.39 20.09 15.54
CA GLY A 87 -11.71 20.83 16.61
C GLY A 87 -11.35 22.27 16.23
N ALA A 88 -10.87 22.48 15.02
CA ALA A 88 -10.55 23.82 14.53
C ALA A 88 -11.77 24.62 14.01
N LEU A 89 -12.98 24.02 14.02
CA LEU A 89 -14.22 24.64 13.57
C LEU A 89 -15.05 25.20 14.76
N ALA A 90 -14.41 25.49 15.89
CA ALA A 90 -15.07 25.86 17.14
C ALA A 90 -15.99 27.08 17.06
N GLY A 91 -15.81 27.95 16.07
CA GLY A 91 -16.67 29.14 15.83
C GLY A 91 -17.95 28.83 15.03
N LEU A 92 -18.14 27.60 14.55
CA LEU A 92 -19.27 27.20 13.72
C LEU A 92 -20.24 26.29 14.49
N PRO A 93 -21.56 26.35 14.22
CA PRO A 93 -22.53 25.43 14.78
C PRO A 93 -22.38 24.03 14.15
N VAL A 94 -21.40 23.26 14.62
CA VAL A 94 -21.10 21.93 14.08
C VAL A 94 -22.06 20.88 14.58
N ALA A 95 -22.43 19.91 13.74
CA ALA A 95 -23.24 18.76 14.13
C ALA A 95 -22.53 17.91 15.19
N ALA A 96 -23.27 17.46 16.21
CA ALA A 96 -22.77 16.63 17.31
C ALA A 96 -23.38 15.22 17.28
N PRO A 97 -22.91 14.33 16.38
CA PRO A 97 -23.48 13.00 16.23
C PRO A 97 -23.12 12.09 17.39
N THR A 98 -24.02 11.15 17.71
CA THR A 98 -23.72 10.04 18.60
C THR A 98 -22.88 8.97 17.92
N ALA A 99 -22.22 8.11 18.69
CA ALA A 99 -21.47 6.96 18.15
C ALA A 99 -22.37 6.03 17.32
N SER A 100 -23.65 5.86 17.73
CA SER A 100 -24.63 5.07 16.98
C SER A 100 -24.97 5.73 15.63
N ALA A 101 -25.18 7.05 15.60
CA ALA A 101 -25.44 7.79 14.37
C ALA A 101 -24.27 7.66 13.36
N LEU A 102 -23.03 7.77 13.84
CA LEU A 102 -21.82 7.55 13.04
C LEU A 102 -21.75 6.11 12.47
N ALA A 103 -22.06 5.11 13.31
CA ALA A 103 -22.08 3.72 12.87
C ALA A 103 -23.16 3.46 11.81
N GLN A 104 -24.37 3.98 11.98
CA GLN A 104 -25.45 3.89 11.01
C GLN A 104 -25.11 4.61 9.70
N ALA A 105 -24.52 5.81 9.78
CA ALA A 105 -24.10 6.57 8.62
C ALA A 105 -23.05 5.81 7.79
N ARG A 106 -22.06 5.20 8.42
CA ARG A 106 -21.06 4.35 7.77
C ARG A 106 -21.67 3.13 7.08
N ARG A 107 -22.60 2.44 7.72
CA ARG A 107 -23.32 1.30 7.12
C ARG A 107 -24.09 1.71 5.86
N ARG A 108 -24.70 2.88 5.86
CA ARG A 108 -25.43 3.41 4.67
C ARG A 108 -24.51 3.66 3.50
N VAL A 109 -23.34 4.24 3.72
CA VAL A 109 -22.35 4.51 2.66
C VAL A 109 -21.76 3.20 2.14
N GLY A 110 -21.49 2.24 3.01
CA GLY A 110 -20.89 0.96 2.64
C GLY A 110 -19.44 1.08 2.16
N SER A 111 -18.93 0.03 1.53
CA SER A 111 -17.54 -0.06 1.05
C SER A 111 -17.36 0.36 -0.41
N LYS A 112 -18.44 0.37 -1.22
CA LYS A 112 -18.36 0.59 -2.67
C LYS A 112 -17.75 1.94 -3.08
N PRO A 113 -18.12 3.09 -2.45
CA PRO A 113 -17.49 4.37 -2.79
C PRO A 113 -15.98 4.39 -2.51
N LEU A 114 -15.54 3.77 -1.42
CA LEU A 114 -14.12 3.70 -1.08
C LEU A 114 -13.35 2.77 -2.02
N ARG A 115 -13.97 1.67 -2.46
CA ARG A 115 -13.42 0.84 -3.52
C ARG A 115 -13.27 1.62 -4.83
N TRP A 116 -14.29 2.35 -5.22
CA TRP A 116 -14.26 3.18 -6.43
C TRP A 116 -13.13 4.22 -6.36
N LEU A 117 -12.99 4.90 -5.21
CA LEU A 117 -11.88 5.83 -4.98
C LEU A 117 -10.52 5.15 -5.08
N PHE A 118 -10.36 3.96 -4.50
CA PHE A 118 -9.13 3.20 -4.62
C PHE A 118 -8.84 2.82 -6.08
N ASP A 119 -9.85 2.33 -6.81
CA ASP A 119 -9.71 1.96 -8.22
C ASP A 119 -9.31 3.16 -9.10
N LEU A 120 -9.76 4.39 -8.75
CA LEU A 120 -9.38 5.62 -9.44
C LEU A 120 -7.97 6.10 -9.07
N LEU A 121 -7.61 6.04 -7.78
CA LEU A 121 -6.38 6.62 -7.24
C LEU A 121 -5.17 5.68 -7.33
N ARG A 122 -5.39 4.38 -7.46
CA ARG A 122 -4.31 3.40 -7.59
C ARG A 122 -3.53 3.62 -8.88
N GLY A 123 -2.26 3.30 -8.85
CA GLY A 123 -1.36 3.45 -9.99
C GLY A 123 -0.01 4.02 -9.58
N PRO A 124 0.95 4.09 -10.51
CA PRO A 124 2.25 4.66 -10.22
C PRO A 124 2.13 6.19 -10.09
N ALA A 125 2.56 6.74 -8.96
CA ALA A 125 2.76 8.18 -8.81
C ALA A 125 4.07 8.65 -9.47
N ALA A 126 4.77 7.76 -10.18
CA ALA A 126 6.08 8.05 -10.72
C ALA A 126 6.01 9.01 -11.90
N THR A 127 6.74 10.10 -11.81
CA THR A 127 7.27 10.80 -12.99
C THR A 127 8.07 9.81 -13.84
N ARG A 128 8.01 9.95 -15.17
CA ARG A 128 8.72 9.05 -16.10
C ARG A 128 10.23 8.95 -15.86
N HIS A 129 10.81 9.84 -15.07
CA HIS A 129 12.26 10.04 -14.92
C HIS A 129 12.75 10.06 -13.46
N GLY A 130 11.94 9.67 -12.49
CA GLY A 130 12.35 9.62 -11.08
C GLY A 130 13.41 8.53 -10.82
N PRO A 131 14.48 8.81 -10.05
CA PRO A 131 15.47 7.80 -9.65
C PRO A 131 14.80 6.57 -9.01
N GLY A 132 15.31 5.38 -9.27
CA GLY A 132 14.88 4.13 -8.63
C GLY A 132 13.52 3.56 -9.06
N SER A 133 12.72 4.30 -9.85
CA SER A 133 11.39 3.83 -10.26
C SER A 133 11.40 2.94 -11.50
N ARG A 134 12.44 3.03 -12.33
CA ARG A 134 12.57 2.29 -13.57
C ARG A 134 13.95 1.65 -13.71
N TRP A 135 13.95 0.45 -14.28
CA TRP A 135 15.15 -0.26 -14.66
C TRP A 135 15.09 -0.60 -16.16
N CYS A 136 16.10 -0.22 -16.93
CA CYS A 136 16.10 -0.35 -18.40
C CYS A 136 14.81 0.16 -19.07
N GLY A 137 14.23 1.26 -18.57
CA GLY A 137 12.97 1.83 -19.08
C GLY A 137 11.70 1.14 -18.55
N LEU A 138 11.81 0.00 -17.87
CA LEU A 138 10.68 -0.75 -17.32
C LEU A 138 10.33 -0.23 -15.90
N LEU A 139 9.04 -0.03 -15.62
CA LEU A 139 8.55 0.25 -14.29
C LEU A 139 8.71 -1.00 -13.41
N VAL A 140 9.46 -0.89 -12.33
CA VAL A 140 9.70 -2.01 -11.41
C VAL A 140 8.52 -2.14 -10.45
N VAL A 141 7.88 -3.31 -10.47
CA VAL A 141 6.70 -3.63 -9.65
C VAL A 141 6.96 -4.89 -8.84
N ALA A 142 6.60 -4.90 -7.57
CA ALA A 142 6.68 -6.08 -6.72
C ALA A 142 5.29 -6.64 -6.38
N LEU A 143 5.20 -7.97 -6.33
CA LEU A 143 4.01 -8.71 -5.88
C LEU A 143 4.33 -9.47 -4.61
N ASP A 144 3.53 -9.27 -3.58
CA ASP A 144 3.61 -10.05 -2.34
C ASP A 144 2.29 -10.00 -1.58
N GLY A 145 2.16 -10.85 -0.55
CA GLY A 145 1.01 -10.93 0.31
C GLY A 145 1.31 -10.61 1.77
N THR A 146 0.30 -10.12 2.48
CA THR A 146 0.33 -9.94 3.93
C THR A 146 -1.03 -10.27 4.54
N THR A 147 -1.12 -10.22 5.88
CA THR A 147 -2.39 -10.39 6.58
C THR A 147 -2.67 -9.18 7.47
N LEU A 148 -3.94 -8.78 7.52
CA LEU A 148 -4.47 -7.80 8.45
C LEU A 148 -5.30 -8.51 9.50
N THR A 149 -5.25 -8.03 10.74
CA THR A 149 -5.98 -8.60 11.87
C THR A 149 -7.33 -7.90 12.01
N VAL A 150 -8.41 -8.67 12.12
CA VAL A 150 -9.78 -8.18 12.24
C VAL A 150 -10.40 -8.60 13.58
N PRO A 151 -11.45 -7.92 14.07
CA PRO A 151 -12.08 -8.25 15.34
C PRO A 151 -12.65 -9.66 15.39
N ASP A 152 -12.55 -10.27 16.55
CA ASP A 152 -13.07 -11.59 16.86
C ASP A 152 -14.55 -11.47 17.26
N THR A 153 -15.43 -11.29 16.29
CA THR A 153 -16.88 -11.22 16.49
C THR A 153 -17.60 -12.26 15.64
N PRO A 154 -18.79 -12.75 16.07
CA PRO A 154 -19.54 -13.73 15.29
C PRO A 154 -19.77 -13.31 13.83
N ALA A 155 -20.13 -12.04 13.61
CA ALA A 155 -20.35 -11.51 12.26
C ALA A 155 -19.07 -11.55 11.40
N VAL A 156 -17.91 -11.17 11.94
CA VAL A 156 -16.63 -11.20 11.21
C VAL A 156 -16.22 -12.64 10.90
N LEU A 157 -16.46 -13.58 11.82
CA LEU A 157 -16.13 -15.00 11.67
C LEU A 157 -16.94 -15.68 10.57
N THR A 158 -18.06 -15.11 10.10
CA THR A 158 -18.80 -15.69 8.96
C THR A 158 -17.99 -15.68 7.66
N ARG A 159 -17.01 -14.76 7.55
CA ARG A 159 -16.20 -14.60 6.33
C ARG A 159 -14.69 -14.76 6.58
N PHE A 160 -14.20 -14.29 7.71
CA PHE A 160 -12.77 -14.28 8.01
C PHE A 160 -12.47 -15.24 9.14
N THR A 161 -11.58 -16.19 8.90
CA THR A 161 -11.28 -17.26 9.81
C THR A 161 -10.05 -16.99 10.66
N LYS A 162 -9.97 -17.64 11.81
CA LYS A 162 -8.75 -17.75 12.60
C LYS A 162 -7.81 -18.74 11.95
N GLN A 163 -6.51 -18.59 12.20
CA GLN A 163 -5.55 -19.62 11.78
C GLN A 163 -5.80 -20.91 12.56
N ALA A 164 -5.77 -22.04 11.85
CA ALA A 164 -5.85 -23.35 12.49
C ALA A 164 -4.61 -23.57 13.39
N GLY A 165 -4.84 -24.06 14.59
CA GLY A 165 -3.80 -24.47 15.55
C GLY A 165 -4.16 -25.84 16.12
N ASN A 166 -3.23 -26.47 16.83
CA ASN A 166 -3.43 -27.82 17.42
C ASN A 166 -4.59 -27.90 18.42
N HIS A 167 -5.10 -26.76 18.88
CA HIS A 167 -6.20 -26.64 19.85
C HIS A 167 -7.37 -25.81 19.32
N GLY A 168 -7.65 -25.85 18.01
CA GLY A 168 -8.67 -25.02 17.36
C GLY A 168 -8.15 -23.70 16.86
N GLY A 169 -9.03 -22.81 16.42
CA GLY A 169 -8.68 -21.49 15.89
C GLY A 169 -8.11 -20.56 16.97
N THR A 170 -6.90 -20.08 16.79
CA THR A 170 -6.18 -19.26 17.77
C THR A 170 -5.95 -17.84 17.26
N GLY A 171 -5.81 -16.88 18.18
CA GLY A 171 -5.59 -15.47 17.86
C GLY A 171 -6.83 -14.76 17.35
N TYR A 172 -6.63 -13.70 16.57
CA TYR A 172 -7.67 -12.97 15.87
C TYR A 172 -7.91 -13.53 14.47
N PRO A 173 -9.12 -13.40 13.92
CA PRO A 173 -9.37 -13.67 12.51
C PRO A 173 -8.50 -12.77 11.63
N GLN A 174 -8.19 -13.22 10.42
CA GLN A 174 -7.29 -12.52 9.53
C GLN A 174 -7.89 -12.37 8.13
N VAL A 175 -7.57 -11.24 7.49
CA VAL A 175 -7.78 -10.95 6.08
C VAL A 175 -6.46 -11.08 5.37
N ARG A 176 -6.40 -11.82 4.28
CA ARG A 176 -5.27 -11.82 3.35
C ARG A 176 -5.37 -10.60 2.44
N LEU A 177 -4.31 -9.83 2.36
CA LEU A 177 -4.13 -8.72 1.42
C LEU A 177 -2.97 -9.08 0.49
N LEU A 178 -3.20 -8.99 -0.81
CA LEU A 178 -2.19 -9.14 -1.84
C LEU A 178 -2.13 -7.85 -2.65
N ALA A 179 -0.94 -7.32 -2.90
CA ALA A 179 -0.79 -6.06 -3.63
C ALA A 179 0.30 -6.14 -4.71
N LEU A 180 0.16 -5.28 -5.71
CA LEU A 180 1.20 -4.86 -6.64
C LEU A 180 1.67 -3.47 -6.23
N VAL A 181 2.97 -3.29 -6.03
CA VAL A 181 3.57 -2.05 -5.54
C VAL A 181 4.67 -1.59 -6.49
N ALA A 182 4.65 -0.32 -6.90
CA ALA A 182 5.75 0.28 -7.63
C ALA A 182 6.96 0.46 -6.70
N CYS A 183 8.08 -0.20 -6.98
CA CYS A 183 9.21 -0.29 -6.05
C CYS A 183 9.82 1.08 -5.68
N GLY A 184 9.98 1.99 -6.64
CA GLY A 184 10.63 3.27 -6.40
C GLY A 184 9.82 4.26 -5.55
N THR A 185 8.47 4.22 -5.65
CA THR A 185 7.57 5.16 -4.95
C THR A 185 6.75 4.51 -3.86
N ARG A 186 6.70 3.17 -3.81
CA ARG A 186 5.83 2.34 -2.97
C ARG A 186 4.33 2.63 -3.14
N THR A 187 3.94 3.27 -4.25
CA THR A 187 2.52 3.44 -4.58
C THR A 187 1.89 2.10 -4.97
N LEU A 188 0.62 1.93 -4.64
CA LEU A 188 -0.14 0.73 -4.97
C LEU A 188 -0.56 0.78 -6.45
N ILE A 189 -0.09 -0.16 -7.24
CA ILE A 189 -0.57 -0.37 -8.62
C ILE A 189 -1.93 -1.03 -8.57
N ASP A 190 -2.10 -2.02 -7.67
CA ASP A 190 -3.37 -2.68 -7.41
C ASP A 190 -3.33 -3.45 -6.09
N ALA A 191 -4.51 -3.80 -5.55
CA ALA A 191 -4.61 -4.63 -4.38
C ALA A 191 -5.91 -5.44 -4.37
N VAL A 192 -5.83 -6.67 -3.87
CA VAL A 192 -6.98 -7.53 -3.63
C VAL A 192 -6.89 -8.13 -2.23
N PHE A 193 -8.02 -8.36 -1.61
CA PHE A 193 -8.06 -8.98 -0.29
C PHE A 193 -9.26 -9.91 -0.13
N GLY A 194 -9.20 -10.76 0.89
CA GLY A 194 -10.25 -11.70 1.22
C GLY A 194 -9.85 -12.69 2.31
N PRO A 195 -10.63 -13.77 2.51
CA PRO A 195 -10.36 -14.78 3.52
C PRO A 195 -8.99 -15.44 3.36
N THR A 196 -8.36 -15.81 4.48
CA THR A 196 -7.07 -16.53 4.47
C THR A 196 -7.19 -17.99 4.06
N THR A 197 -8.41 -18.51 3.92
CA THR A 197 -8.69 -19.84 3.38
C THR A 197 -8.25 -20.01 1.92
N ALA A 198 -8.23 -18.91 1.15
CA ALA A 198 -7.63 -18.87 -0.17
C ALA A 198 -6.15 -18.45 -0.08
N GLY A 199 -5.29 -19.14 -0.83
CA GLY A 199 -3.85 -18.84 -0.90
C GLY A 199 -3.54 -17.59 -1.73
N GLU A 200 -2.31 -17.07 -1.62
CA GLU A 200 -1.84 -15.92 -2.42
C GLU A 200 -1.92 -16.19 -3.92
N THR A 201 -1.57 -17.42 -4.34
CA THR A 201 -1.67 -17.86 -5.73
C THR A 201 -3.10 -17.89 -6.28
N THR A 202 -4.10 -17.97 -5.42
CA THR A 202 -5.52 -17.86 -5.80
C THR A 202 -5.94 -16.40 -6.03
N TYR A 203 -5.33 -15.47 -5.32
CA TYR A 203 -5.60 -14.03 -5.47
C TYR A 203 -4.78 -13.38 -6.59
N ALA A 204 -3.56 -13.86 -6.86
CA ALA A 204 -2.65 -13.27 -7.84
C ALA A 204 -3.26 -13.07 -9.25
N PRO A 205 -4.04 -14.02 -9.83
CA PRO A 205 -4.68 -13.81 -11.13
C PRO A 205 -5.59 -12.58 -11.20
N ARG A 206 -6.16 -12.14 -10.07
CA ARG A 206 -7.03 -10.96 -10.01
C ARG A 206 -6.27 -9.65 -10.16
N LEU A 207 -4.95 -9.66 -9.98
CA LEU A 207 -4.07 -8.50 -10.13
C LEU A 207 -3.43 -8.41 -11.51
N LEU A 208 -3.46 -9.49 -12.30
CA LEU A 208 -2.85 -9.52 -13.64
C LEU A 208 -3.38 -8.44 -14.59
N PRO A 209 -4.68 -8.07 -14.59
CA PRO A 209 -5.17 -6.98 -15.45
C PRO A 209 -4.51 -5.62 -15.19
N SER A 210 -3.83 -5.44 -14.06
CA SER A 210 -3.09 -4.23 -13.73
C SER A 210 -1.63 -4.26 -14.19
N LEU A 211 -1.14 -5.41 -14.66
CA LEU A 211 0.15 -5.55 -15.34
C LEU A 211 -0.01 -5.21 -16.82
N ARG A 212 0.99 -4.57 -17.40
CA ARG A 212 0.97 -4.15 -18.82
C ARG A 212 2.40 -4.05 -19.37
N PRO A 213 2.55 -3.98 -20.69
CA PRO A 213 3.84 -3.73 -21.33
C PRO A 213 4.55 -2.50 -20.73
N GLY A 214 5.86 -2.57 -20.58
CA GLY A 214 6.67 -1.54 -19.95
C GLY A 214 6.77 -1.67 -18.41
N MET A 215 6.27 -2.78 -17.85
CA MET A 215 6.47 -3.16 -16.43
C MET A 215 7.38 -4.39 -16.33
N ILE A 216 8.10 -4.49 -15.22
CA ILE A 216 8.81 -5.70 -14.80
C ILE A 216 8.38 -6.11 -13.41
N LEU A 217 7.80 -7.31 -13.28
CA LEU A 217 7.28 -7.84 -12.05
C LEU A 217 8.35 -8.62 -11.29
N LEU A 218 8.58 -8.25 -10.04
CA LEU A 218 9.40 -9.01 -9.09
C LEU A 218 8.49 -9.79 -8.14
N ALA A 219 8.66 -11.11 -8.06
CA ALA A 219 7.86 -11.95 -7.18
C ALA A 219 8.67 -13.05 -6.49
N ASP A 220 8.19 -13.49 -5.35
CA ASP A 220 8.85 -14.53 -4.57
C ASP A 220 8.55 -15.96 -5.12
N ARG A 221 9.16 -16.97 -4.49
CA ARG A 221 9.02 -18.38 -4.89
C ARG A 221 7.59 -18.94 -4.85
N ASN A 222 6.67 -18.30 -4.10
CA ASN A 222 5.28 -18.75 -4.04
C ASN A 222 4.56 -18.51 -5.37
N PHE A 223 5.00 -17.50 -6.13
CA PHE A 223 4.44 -17.13 -7.42
C PHE A 223 5.16 -17.79 -8.61
N GLY A 224 6.11 -18.70 -8.38
CA GLY A 224 6.87 -19.42 -9.41
C GLY A 224 6.11 -20.55 -10.11
N ALA A 225 4.79 -20.65 -10.02
CA ALA A 225 4.00 -21.65 -10.72
C ALA A 225 4.00 -21.38 -12.22
N GLN A 226 4.17 -22.44 -13.04
CA GLN A 226 4.27 -22.35 -14.51
C GLN A 226 3.09 -21.58 -15.11
N ARG A 227 1.86 -21.92 -14.73
CA ARG A 227 0.65 -21.27 -15.25
C ARG A 227 0.66 -19.76 -14.93
N LEU A 228 0.95 -19.39 -13.68
CA LEU A 228 0.95 -17.98 -13.29
C LEU A 228 2.02 -17.18 -14.05
N LEU A 229 3.20 -17.77 -14.28
CA LEU A 229 4.25 -17.12 -15.07
C LEU A 229 3.85 -16.95 -16.54
N ALA A 230 3.16 -17.93 -17.13
CA ALA A 230 2.60 -17.81 -18.47
C ALA A 230 1.52 -16.72 -18.54
N ASP A 231 0.63 -16.66 -17.53
CA ASP A 231 -0.42 -15.65 -17.44
C ASP A 231 0.18 -14.23 -17.25
N ILE A 232 1.26 -14.10 -16.47
CA ILE A 232 2.01 -12.83 -16.35
C ILE A 232 2.61 -12.42 -17.68
N ALA A 233 3.32 -13.33 -18.36
CA ALA A 233 3.91 -13.05 -19.67
C ALA A 233 2.86 -12.65 -20.71
N ALA A 234 1.66 -13.26 -20.65
CA ALA A 234 0.56 -12.94 -21.55
C ALA A 234 0.02 -11.50 -21.37
N THR A 235 0.29 -10.84 -20.24
CA THR A 235 -0.04 -9.40 -20.05
C THR A 235 0.91 -8.48 -20.83
N GLY A 236 2.00 -8.98 -21.37
CA GLY A 236 3.08 -8.21 -21.97
C GLY A 236 4.04 -7.57 -20.95
N ALA A 237 3.85 -7.79 -19.66
CA ALA A 237 4.81 -7.41 -18.64
C ALA A 237 5.97 -8.42 -18.57
N GLU A 238 7.16 -7.91 -18.29
CA GLU A 238 8.32 -8.74 -17.99
C GLU A 238 8.27 -9.23 -16.54
N ALA A 239 9.02 -10.29 -16.23
CA ALA A 239 9.07 -10.85 -14.89
C ALA A 239 10.46 -11.31 -14.47
N VAL A 240 10.76 -11.15 -13.17
CA VAL A 240 11.85 -11.85 -12.47
C VAL A 240 11.24 -12.52 -11.25
N VAL A 241 11.19 -13.82 -11.25
CA VAL A 241 10.53 -14.59 -10.18
C VAL A 241 11.51 -15.60 -9.59
N ARG A 242 11.59 -15.63 -8.26
CA ARG A 242 12.35 -16.67 -7.57
C ARG A 242 11.67 -18.02 -7.73
N LEU A 243 12.43 -19.03 -8.07
CA LEU A 243 11.95 -20.42 -8.10
C LEU A 243 12.44 -21.17 -6.85
N LYS A 244 11.86 -22.34 -6.59
CA LYS A 244 12.38 -23.27 -5.58
C LYS A 244 13.71 -23.84 -6.09
N ASN A 245 14.75 -23.84 -5.26
CA ASN A 245 16.10 -24.26 -5.63
C ASN A 245 16.16 -25.70 -6.21
N GLY A 246 15.31 -26.62 -5.69
CA GLY A 246 15.23 -28.00 -6.18
C GLY A 246 14.41 -28.20 -7.46
N ARG A 247 13.89 -27.13 -8.09
CA ARG A 247 13.11 -27.27 -9.32
C ARG A 247 14.03 -27.64 -10.49
N ARG A 248 13.83 -28.82 -11.07
CA ARG A 248 14.54 -29.25 -12.28
C ARG A 248 14.02 -28.48 -13.48
N MET A 249 14.92 -27.97 -14.30
CA MET A 249 14.62 -27.19 -15.49
C MET A 249 15.55 -27.61 -16.63
N PRO A 250 15.04 -27.76 -17.88
CA PRO A 250 15.89 -28.10 -19.00
C PRO A 250 16.85 -26.96 -19.31
N VAL A 251 18.09 -27.26 -19.58
CA VAL A 251 19.08 -26.30 -20.11
C VAL A 251 19.07 -26.40 -21.64
N LEU A 252 18.58 -25.39 -22.32
CA LEU A 252 18.44 -25.32 -23.76
C LEU A 252 19.65 -24.64 -24.43
N ALA A 253 20.21 -23.64 -23.75
CA ALA A 253 21.44 -22.97 -24.12
C ALA A 253 22.10 -22.34 -22.88
N ARG A 254 23.40 -22.16 -22.90
CA ARG A 254 24.17 -21.47 -21.85
C ARG A 254 24.64 -20.12 -22.36
N PHE A 255 24.67 -19.12 -21.51
CA PHE A 255 25.11 -17.78 -21.83
C PHE A 255 26.41 -17.43 -21.10
N PRO A 256 27.25 -16.54 -21.68
CA PRO A 256 28.54 -16.16 -21.08
C PRO A 256 28.43 -15.50 -19.72
N ASP A 257 27.27 -14.90 -19.40
CA ASP A 257 26.99 -14.25 -18.09
C ASP A 257 26.62 -15.24 -16.97
N GLY A 258 26.76 -16.55 -17.20
CA GLY A 258 26.48 -17.63 -16.26
C GLY A 258 25.01 -18.07 -16.26
N SER A 259 24.12 -17.35 -16.91
CA SER A 259 22.71 -17.74 -17.03
C SER A 259 22.48 -18.80 -18.12
N CYS A 260 21.28 -19.38 -18.16
CA CYS A 260 20.93 -20.33 -19.23
C CYS A 260 19.49 -20.09 -19.74
N LEU A 261 19.28 -20.40 -21.02
CA LEU A 261 17.94 -20.51 -21.58
C LEU A 261 17.29 -21.79 -21.09
N SER A 262 16.04 -21.70 -20.74
CA SER A 262 15.23 -22.82 -20.23
C SER A 262 13.78 -22.70 -20.69
N ALA A 263 12.94 -23.64 -20.26
CA ALA A 263 11.50 -23.62 -20.53
C ALA A 263 10.69 -24.01 -19.28
N LEU A 264 9.54 -23.35 -19.13
CA LEU A 264 8.49 -23.68 -18.18
C LEU A 264 7.23 -24.02 -18.99
N GLY A 265 7.08 -25.30 -19.39
CA GLY A 265 6.10 -25.68 -20.39
C GLY A 265 6.41 -25.03 -21.74
N SER A 266 5.45 -24.31 -22.29
CA SER A 266 5.65 -23.56 -23.55
C SER A 266 6.37 -22.22 -23.37
N LEU A 267 6.46 -21.69 -22.13
CA LEU A 267 7.08 -20.40 -21.87
C LEU A 267 8.62 -20.54 -21.86
N ARG A 268 9.30 -19.83 -22.77
CA ARG A 268 10.76 -19.67 -22.71
C ARG A 268 11.12 -18.70 -21.60
N VAL A 269 12.08 -19.08 -20.78
CA VAL A 269 12.60 -18.27 -19.68
C VAL A 269 14.11 -18.35 -19.63
N ARG A 270 14.75 -17.33 -19.12
CA ARG A 270 16.17 -17.37 -18.75
C ARG A 270 16.26 -17.65 -17.26
N VAL A 271 17.13 -18.57 -16.87
CA VAL A 271 17.38 -18.96 -15.48
C VAL A 271 18.74 -18.44 -15.06
N ILE A 272 18.74 -17.83 -13.88
CA ILE A 272 19.94 -17.28 -13.22
C ILE A 272 20.05 -17.95 -11.86
N ASP A 273 21.10 -18.71 -11.66
CA ASP A 273 21.46 -19.23 -10.34
C ASP A 273 22.49 -18.28 -9.74
N CYS A 274 22.22 -17.79 -8.52
CA CYS A 274 23.13 -16.89 -7.85
C CYS A 274 23.20 -17.17 -6.35
N GLU A 275 24.33 -16.82 -5.75
CA GLU A 275 24.53 -16.79 -4.34
C GLU A 275 24.46 -15.34 -3.84
N ILE A 276 23.57 -15.08 -2.89
CA ILE A 276 23.45 -13.78 -2.26
C ILE A 276 23.93 -13.88 -0.84
N THR A 277 24.99 -13.15 -0.54
CA THR A 277 25.58 -13.06 0.79
C THR A 277 25.24 -11.71 1.41
N ILE A 278 24.62 -11.75 2.58
CA ILE A 278 24.32 -10.58 3.41
C ILE A 278 25.30 -10.59 4.58
N THR A 279 26.11 -9.55 4.71
CA THR A 279 27.07 -9.39 5.80
C THR A 279 26.61 -8.26 6.72
N THR A 280 26.54 -8.55 8.03
CA THR A 280 26.17 -7.60 9.09
C THR A 280 27.20 -7.68 10.22
N THR A 281 27.12 -6.76 11.18
CA THR A 281 27.90 -6.86 12.43
C THR A 281 27.51 -8.07 13.29
N ALA A 282 26.31 -8.62 13.10
CA ALA A 282 25.84 -9.82 13.80
C ALA A 282 26.25 -11.13 13.12
N GLY A 283 26.84 -11.07 11.90
CA GLY A 283 27.29 -12.25 11.18
C GLY A 283 27.01 -12.17 9.66
N LYS A 284 27.35 -13.26 8.98
CA LYS A 284 27.22 -13.45 7.55
C LYS A 284 26.14 -14.50 7.28
N HIS A 285 25.23 -14.19 6.37
CA HIS A 285 24.21 -15.13 5.90
C HIS A 285 24.27 -15.23 4.38
N THR A 286 24.46 -16.45 3.90
CA THR A 286 24.53 -16.76 2.46
C THR A 286 23.33 -17.61 2.08
N GLY A 287 22.69 -17.26 0.95
CA GLY A 287 21.56 -17.99 0.42
C GLY A 287 21.64 -18.20 -1.09
N LEU A 288 21.28 -19.41 -1.52
CA LEU A 288 21.15 -19.73 -2.95
C LEU A 288 19.81 -19.26 -3.48
N TYR A 289 19.84 -18.61 -4.63
CA TYR A 289 18.66 -18.11 -5.33
C TYR A 289 18.67 -18.63 -6.77
N ARG A 290 17.55 -19.18 -7.19
CA ARG A 290 17.26 -19.48 -8.59
C ARG A 290 16.20 -18.50 -9.06
N LEU A 291 16.54 -17.66 -10.01
CA LEU A 291 15.65 -16.67 -10.62
C LEU A 291 15.28 -17.11 -12.03
N ALA A 292 14.01 -16.99 -12.38
CA ALA A 292 13.55 -17.13 -13.76
C ALA A 292 13.06 -15.77 -14.25
N THR A 293 13.43 -15.40 -15.48
CA THR A 293 13.01 -14.16 -16.11
C THR A 293 12.53 -14.39 -17.54
N THR A 294 11.58 -13.55 -17.97
CA THR A 294 11.11 -13.48 -19.36
C THR A 294 12.06 -12.68 -20.25
N LEU A 295 13.01 -11.93 -19.67
CA LEU A 295 14.03 -11.17 -20.38
C LEU A 295 15.13 -12.12 -20.88
N LEU A 296 15.06 -12.51 -22.17
CA LEU A 296 15.92 -13.55 -22.73
C LEU A 296 17.28 -13.02 -23.22
N ASP A 297 17.37 -11.75 -23.59
CA ASP A 297 18.60 -11.12 -24.07
C ASP A 297 19.57 -10.84 -22.90
N HIS A 298 20.63 -11.65 -22.81
CA HIS A 298 21.63 -11.56 -21.76
C HIS A 298 22.62 -10.40 -21.94
N HIS A 299 22.77 -9.87 -23.15
CA HIS A 299 23.60 -8.69 -23.41
C HIS A 299 22.91 -7.41 -22.92
N ARG A 300 21.62 -7.29 -23.23
CA ARG A 300 20.82 -6.13 -22.82
C ARG A 300 20.47 -6.16 -21.33
N HIS A 301 20.33 -7.35 -20.75
CA HIS A 301 19.90 -7.55 -19.37
C HIS A 301 20.82 -8.54 -18.64
N PRO A 302 22.05 -8.15 -18.25
CA PRO A 302 23.02 -9.05 -17.62
C PRO A 302 22.49 -9.73 -16.35
N ALA A 303 22.90 -10.98 -16.12
CA ALA A 303 22.44 -11.78 -14.99
C ALA A 303 22.69 -11.10 -13.63
N ALA A 304 23.86 -10.47 -13.44
CA ALA A 304 24.23 -9.77 -12.22
C ALA A 304 23.32 -8.56 -11.94
N GLU A 305 22.93 -7.82 -12.97
CA GLU A 305 22.01 -6.68 -12.84
C GLU A 305 20.60 -7.15 -12.46
N LEU A 306 20.11 -8.24 -13.08
CA LEU A 306 18.80 -8.82 -12.72
C LEU A 306 18.78 -9.39 -11.32
N ALA A 307 19.86 -10.02 -10.86
CA ALA A 307 19.97 -10.46 -9.48
C ALA A 307 19.99 -9.29 -8.50
N THR A 308 20.64 -8.18 -8.84
CA THR A 308 20.61 -6.94 -8.08
C THR A 308 19.22 -6.31 -8.07
N LEU A 309 18.56 -6.24 -9.23
CA LEU A 309 17.21 -5.73 -9.37
C LEU A 309 16.22 -6.51 -8.50
N TYR A 310 16.36 -7.84 -8.46
CA TYR A 310 15.46 -8.69 -7.66
C TYR A 310 15.44 -8.30 -6.19
N HIS A 311 16.49 -7.69 -5.67
CA HIS A 311 16.54 -7.19 -4.31
C HIS A 311 15.51 -6.08 -4.04
N GLN A 312 15.11 -5.29 -5.05
CA GLN A 312 14.08 -4.27 -4.91
C GLN A 312 12.69 -4.84 -4.58
N ARG A 313 12.48 -6.14 -4.70
CA ARG A 313 11.26 -6.80 -4.22
C ARG A 313 10.93 -6.48 -2.75
N TRP A 314 11.95 -6.20 -1.92
CA TRP A 314 11.77 -5.84 -0.52
C TRP A 314 11.00 -4.54 -0.29
N GLU A 315 10.81 -3.74 -1.32
CA GLU A 315 10.03 -2.49 -1.22
C GLU A 315 8.57 -2.74 -0.83
N ILE A 316 7.98 -3.85 -1.28
CA ILE A 316 6.62 -4.21 -0.88
C ILE A 316 6.53 -4.59 0.61
N GLU A 317 7.56 -5.21 1.16
CA GLU A 317 7.62 -5.51 2.60
C GLU A 317 7.69 -4.21 3.42
N THR A 318 8.41 -3.20 2.92
CA THR A 318 8.42 -1.86 3.51
C THR A 318 7.05 -1.19 3.41
N ALA A 319 6.36 -1.29 2.27
CA ALA A 319 5.00 -0.78 2.12
C ALA A 319 4.03 -1.43 3.13
N TYR A 320 4.14 -2.74 3.35
CA TYR A 320 3.35 -3.42 4.38
C TYR A 320 3.74 -3.04 5.81
N LEU A 321 5.01 -2.74 6.07
CA LEU A 321 5.44 -2.21 7.36
C LEU A 321 4.80 -0.84 7.63
N GLU A 322 4.73 0.03 6.63
CA GLU A 322 4.09 1.33 6.72
C GLU A 322 2.59 1.22 6.97
N LEU A 323 1.90 0.34 6.24
CA LEU A 323 0.48 0.07 6.45
C LEU A 323 0.19 -0.50 7.85
N LYS A 324 0.93 -1.53 8.26
CA LYS A 324 0.63 -2.31 9.46
C LYS A 324 1.20 -1.71 10.74
N SER A 325 2.41 -1.16 10.67
CA SER A 325 3.13 -0.67 11.84
C SER A 325 3.04 0.84 11.99
N THR A 326 3.16 1.60 10.90
CA THR A 326 3.09 3.06 10.99
C THR A 326 1.63 3.53 11.04
N ILE A 327 0.80 3.18 10.06
CA ILE A 327 -0.61 3.62 10.07
C ILE A 327 -1.39 2.88 11.15
N LEU A 328 -1.45 1.55 11.12
CA LEU A 328 -2.29 0.79 12.05
C LEU A 328 -1.70 0.63 13.45
N GLY A 329 -0.41 0.89 13.66
CA GLY A 329 0.27 0.67 14.94
C GLY A 329 0.19 -0.79 15.42
N GLY A 330 0.10 -1.75 14.50
CA GLY A 330 -0.07 -3.17 14.80
C GLY A 330 -1.46 -3.53 15.37
N ARG A 331 -2.42 -2.63 15.31
CA ARG A 331 -3.78 -2.79 15.88
C ARG A 331 -4.66 -3.68 15.03
N VAL A 332 -5.69 -4.22 15.66
CA VAL A 332 -6.82 -4.87 15.02
C VAL A 332 -7.70 -3.81 14.36
N LEU A 333 -8.24 -4.07 13.17
CA LEU A 333 -9.21 -3.19 12.53
C LEU A 333 -10.43 -2.99 13.45
N ARG A 334 -11.13 -1.86 13.28
CA ARG A 334 -12.23 -1.46 14.20
C ARG A 334 -13.58 -2.05 13.83
N ALA A 335 -13.76 -2.36 12.53
CA ALA A 335 -15.05 -2.79 12.01
C ALA A 335 -15.43 -4.20 12.49
N ARG A 336 -16.67 -4.36 12.97
CA ARG A 336 -17.17 -5.60 13.54
C ARG A 336 -18.07 -6.42 12.61
N THR A 337 -18.15 -6.03 11.34
CA THR A 337 -18.89 -6.73 10.28
C THR A 337 -18.02 -6.89 9.05
N PRO A 338 -18.23 -7.92 8.20
CA PRO A 338 -17.44 -8.11 6.99
C PRO A 338 -17.44 -6.91 6.05
N GLU A 339 -18.60 -6.29 5.83
CA GLU A 339 -18.76 -5.10 4.98
C GLU A 339 -18.03 -3.89 5.55
N GLY A 340 -18.05 -3.76 6.89
CA GLY A 340 -17.30 -2.72 7.59
C GLY A 340 -15.79 -2.93 7.50
N VAL A 341 -15.32 -4.19 7.52
CA VAL A 341 -13.92 -4.55 7.29
C VAL A 341 -13.50 -4.16 5.87
N ASP A 342 -14.32 -4.50 4.87
CA ASP A 342 -14.05 -4.08 3.48
C ASP A 342 -13.97 -2.55 3.36
N GLN A 343 -14.88 -1.82 4.01
CA GLN A 343 -14.88 -0.36 4.04
C GLN A 343 -13.58 0.19 4.64
N GLU A 344 -13.15 -0.37 5.78
CA GLU A 344 -11.95 0.09 6.50
C GLU A 344 -10.66 -0.24 5.72
N ILE A 345 -10.60 -1.39 5.04
CA ILE A 345 -9.44 -1.78 4.22
C ILE A 345 -9.32 -0.86 2.99
N TYR A 346 -10.41 -0.62 2.25
CA TYR A 346 -10.34 0.29 1.11
C TYR A 346 -9.98 1.71 1.53
N ALA A 347 -10.51 2.20 2.65
CA ALA A 347 -10.11 3.50 3.19
C ALA A 347 -8.61 3.55 3.55
N LEU A 348 -8.08 2.47 4.15
CA LEU A 348 -6.65 2.36 4.46
C LEU A 348 -5.79 2.39 3.20
N LEU A 349 -6.18 1.67 2.15
CA LEU A 349 -5.46 1.65 0.87
C LEU A 349 -5.51 3.03 0.18
N VAL A 350 -6.67 3.71 0.21
CA VAL A 350 -6.80 5.09 -0.31
C VAL A 350 -5.88 6.04 0.45
N VAL A 351 -5.93 6.08 1.77
CA VAL A 351 -5.11 7.00 2.57
C VAL A 351 -3.62 6.71 2.40
N TYR A 352 -3.23 5.44 2.33
CA TYR A 352 -1.85 5.08 2.03
C TYR A 352 -1.41 5.62 0.66
N GLN A 353 -2.25 5.45 -0.36
CA GLN A 353 -1.98 5.95 -1.71
C GLN A 353 -1.85 7.48 -1.73
N LEU A 354 -2.75 8.20 -1.06
CA LEU A 354 -2.70 9.68 -0.96
C LEU A 354 -1.39 10.15 -0.32
N LEU A 355 -0.96 9.52 0.79
CA LEU A 355 0.30 9.86 1.44
C LEU A 355 1.50 9.61 0.51
N ARG A 356 1.52 8.46 -0.17
CA ARG A 356 2.61 8.14 -1.11
C ARG A 356 2.64 9.06 -2.32
N THR A 357 1.49 9.47 -2.83
CA THR A 357 1.38 10.47 -3.90
C THR A 357 1.93 11.82 -3.44
N ALA A 358 1.48 12.32 -2.29
CA ALA A 358 1.99 13.58 -1.73
C ALA A 358 3.51 13.58 -1.49
N MET A 359 4.06 12.45 -1.01
CA MET A 359 5.50 12.29 -0.82
C MET A 359 6.26 12.30 -2.15
N THR A 360 5.73 11.62 -3.16
CA THR A 360 6.34 11.57 -4.50
C THR A 360 6.30 12.94 -5.17
N ASP A 361 5.18 13.63 -5.08
CA ASP A 361 5.03 14.99 -5.60
C ASP A 361 6.03 15.96 -4.94
N ALA A 362 6.15 15.89 -3.62
CA ALA A 362 7.12 16.68 -2.88
C ALA A 362 8.57 16.42 -3.33
N THR A 363 8.98 15.16 -3.44
CA THR A 363 10.35 14.81 -3.87
C THR A 363 10.60 15.19 -5.33
N SER A 364 9.57 15.19 -6.17
CA SER A 364 9.65 15.60 -7.58
C SER A 364 9.93 17.08 -7.76
N THR A 365 9.67 17.92 -6.75
CA THR A 365 10.03 19.37 -6.78
C THR A 365 11.54 19.61 -6.64
N ARG A 366 12.31 18.60 -6.22
CA ARG A 366 13.78 18.65 -6.11
C ARG A 366 14.41 17.64 -7.07
N PRO A 367 14.91 18.08 -8.24
CA PRO A 367 15.54 17.18 -9.21
C PRO A 367 16.64 16.31 -8.58
N GLY A 368 16.69 15.04 -8.95
CA GLY A 368 17.66 14.09 -8.42
C GLY A 368 17.37 13.55 -7.02
N THR A 369 16.29 13.98 -6.36
CA THR A 369 15.90 13.40 -5.06
C THR A 369 15.22 12.06 -5.27
N ASP A 370 15.77 11.01 -4.65
CA ASP A 370 15.16 9.69 -4.63
C ASP A 370 13.90 9.71 -3.73
N PRO A 371 12.70 9.35 -4.25
CA PRO A 371 11.48 9.26 -3.46
C PRO A 371 11.58 8.34 -2.24
N ASP A 372 12.50 7.37 -2.27
CA ASP A 372 12.76 6.45 -1.16
C ASP A 372 13.34 7.15 0.09
N ARG A 373 13.91 8.33 -0.08
CA ARG A 373 14.40 9.15 1.03
C ARG A 373 13.31 9.91 1.78
N ALA A 374 12.10 9.94 1.24
CA ALA A 374 10.96 10.54 1.92
C ALA A 374 10.53 9.69 3.13
N GLY A 375 10.50 10.27 4.31
CA GLY A 375 10.09 9.60 5.55
C GLY A 375 8.57 9.43 5.63
N PHE A 376 8.05 8.19 5.57
CA PHE A 376 6.60 7.95 5.62
C PHE A 376 5.98 8.43 6.93
N SER A 377 6.65 8.21 8.06
CA SER A 377 6.17 8.67 9.37
C SER A 377 6.04 10.18 9.45
N ILE A 378 6.93 10.93 8.77
CA ILE A 378 6.89 12.39 8.70
C ILE A 378 5.64 12.84 7.93
N ALA A 379 5.40 12.28 6.74
CA ALA A 379 4.23 12.59 5.94
C ALA A 379 2.93 12.25 6.67
N TRP A 380 2.88 11.11 7.34
CA TRP A 380 1.72 10.65 8.10
C TRP A 380 1.43 11.57 9.31
N GLN A 381 2.45 11.99 10.07
CA GLN A 381 2.27 12.94 11.18
C GLN A 381 1.81 14.31 10.65
N ALA A 382 2.47 14.84 9.64
CA ALA A 382 2.07 16.12 9.04
C ALA A 382 0.62 16.08 8.52
N ALA A 383 0.18 15.00 7.88
CA ALA A 383 -1.20 14.84 7.44
C ALA A 383 -2.20 14.83 8.61
N ARG A 384 -1.86 14.21 9.73
CA ARG A 384 -2.68 14.22 10.95
C ARG A 384 -2.85 15.63 11.50
N ASP A 385 -1.75 16.38 11.58
CA ASP A 385 -1.75 17.76 12.06
C ASP A 385 -2.61 18.65 11.17
N GLN A 386 -2.50 18.48 9.84
CA GLN A 386 -3.32 19.21 8.86
C GLN A 386 -4.83 18.90 9.02
N VAL A 387 -5.19 17.67 9.36
CA VAL A 387 -6.59 17.32 9.63
C VAL A 387 -7.09 18.00 10.91
N VAL A 388 -6.30 18.00 11.99
CA VAL A 388 -6.68 18.60 13.27
C VAL A 388 -6.80 20.12 13.15
N LEU A 389 -5.90 20.75 12.40
CA LEU A 389 -5.89 22.20 12.13
C LEU A 389 -6.95 22.60 11.10
N ALA A 390 -7.69 21.67 10.51
CA ALA A 390 -8.60 21.90 9.40
C ALA A 390 -7.94 22.73 8.27
N ALA A 391 -6.68 22.44 7.98
CA ALA A 391 -5.88 23.19 7.05
C ALA A 391 -6.53 23.23 5.66
N GLY A 392 -6.59 24.43 5.11
CA GLY A 392 -7.24 24.70 3.85
C GLY A 392 -8.78 24.67 3.91
N VAL A 393 -9.41 24.55 5.10
CA VAL A 393 -10.86 24.72 5.29
C VAL A 393 -11.22 26.20 5.50
N ILE A 394 -10.36 26.95 6.14
CA ILE A 394 -10.63 28.32 6.64
C ILE A 394 -9.70 29.36 6.06
N ALA A 395 -8.99 29.27 5.05
CA ALA A 395 -8.32 30.44 4.39
C ALA A 395 -7.50 30.12 3.15
N ASP A 396 -7.45 31.07 2.32
CA ASP A 396 -6.53 31.59 1.29
C ASP A 396 -5.14 30.93 1.13
N THR A 397 -5.02 29.64 1.23
CA THR A 397 -3.75 29.02 0.92
C THR A 397 -3.75 28.51 -0.52
N VAL A 398 -3.06 29.24 -1.37
CA VAL A 398 -2.51 28.66 -2.62
C VAL A 398 -1.67 27.46 -2.21
N ILE A 399 -2.10 26.29 -2.59
CA ILE A 399 -1.41 25.07 -2.24
C ILE A 399 -0.47 24.77 -3.40
N ASP A 400 0.81 24.93 -3.15
CA ASP A 400 1.85 24.45 -4.05
C ASP A 400 1.93 22.91 -4.01
N LEU A 401 2.59 22.30 -4.99
CA LEU A 401 2.77 20.85 -5.06
C LEU A 401 3.45 20.26 -3.82
N ALA A 402 4.26 21.06 -3.12
CA ALA A 402 4.92 20.62 -1.92
C ALA A 402 4.04 20.72 -0.68
N GLY A 403 3.15 21.73 -0.58
CA GLY A 403 2.28 21.96 0.58
C GLY A 403 3.00 21.89 1.92
N THR A 404 2.28 21.84 3.02
CA THR A 404 2.88 21.68 4.35
C THR A 404 3.41 20.26 4.55
N ILE A 405 2.70 19.25 4.09
CA ILE A 405 3.15 17.85 4.14
C ILE A 405 4.47 17.71 3.36
N GLY A 406 4.52 18.27 2.14
CA GLY A 406 5.71 18.22 1.31
C GLY A 406 6.91 18.94 1.92
N ARG A 407 6.71 20.12 2.50
CA ARG A 407 7.79 20.86 3.21
C ARG A 407 8.37 20.06 4.37
N HIS A 408 7.54 19.41 5.19
CA HIS A 408 8.01 18.53 6.26
C HIS A 408 8.81 17.34 5.73
N VAL A 409 8.32 16.69 4.66
CA VAL A 409 9.02 15.59 4.00
C VAL A 409 10.39 16.02 3.48
N LEU A 410 10.46 17.17 2.79
CA LEU A 410 11.70 17.69 2.21
C LEU A 410 12.69 18.18 3.26
N ALA A 411 12.22 18.71 4.39
CA ALA A 411 13.07 19.10 5.51
C ALA A 411 13.64 17.90 6.27
N GLY A 412 12.91 16.79 6.29
CA GLY A 412 13.26 15.55 7.00
C GLY A 412 13.66 14.39 6.08
N LEU A 413 14.30 14.67 4.93
CA LEU A 413 14.76 13.61 4.03
C LEU A 413 15.70 12.64 4.76
N LEU A 414 15.40 11.37 4.65
CA LEU A 414 16.26 10.31 5.17
C LEU A 414 17.60 10.29 4.41
N PRO A 415 18.70 9.86 5.05
CA PRO A 415 19.96 9.66 4.35
C PRO A 415 19.76 8.61 3.25
N GLU A 416 20.71 8.55 2.30
CA GLU A 416 20.71 7.49 1.28
C GLU A 416 20.50 6.13 1.93
N ARG A 417 19.61 5.37 1.33
CA ARG A 417 19.15 4.11 1.91
C ARG A 417 20.30 3.11 1.97
N ARG A 418 20.69 2.77 3.17
CA ARG A 418 21.61 1.67 3.42
C ARG A 418 20.80 0.40 3.66
N LEU A 419 21.26 -0.70 3.07
CA LEU A 419 20.66 -1.99 3.31
C LEU A 419 20.68 -2.28 4.82
N ARG A 420 19.50 -2.63 5.35
CA ARG A 420 19.35 -3.03 6.76
C ARG A 420 18.64 -4.38 6.80
N VAL A 421 19.07 -5.21 7.70
CA VAL A 421 18.46 -6.51 7.96
C VAL A 421 18.08 -6.61 9.43
N SER A 422 16.85 -7.03 9.67
CA SER A 422 16.37 -7.34 11.02
C SER A 422 16.08 -8.83 11.12
N PRO A 423 16.37 -9.46 12.25
CA PRO A 423 16.01 -10.86 12.46
C PRO A 423 14.52 -11.07 12.30
N ARG A 424 14.14 -12.14 11.58
CA ARG A 424 12.73 -12.45 11.32
C ARG A 424 12.05 -12.92 12.60
N ILE A 425 11.18 -12.10 13.17
CA ILE A 425 10.35 -12.50 14.30
C ILE A 425 9.12 -13.21 13.76
N VAL A 426 9.07 -14.53 13.89
CA VAL A 426 7.90 -15.31 13.52
C VAL A 426 6.84 -15.17 14.63
N LYS A 427 5.75 -14.46 14.36
CA LYS A 427 4.58 -14.48 15.24
C LYS A 427 3.95 -15.87 15.17
N ARG A 428 3.99 -16.61 16.27
CA ARG A 428 3.21 -17.83 16.38
C ARG A 428 1.72 -17.46 16.42
N ALA A 429 0.90 -18.14 15.64
CA ALA A 429 -0.56 -17.94 15.57
C ALA A 429 -1.28 -18.18 16.92
N ILE A 430 -0.58 -18.70 17.91
CA ILE A 430 -1.07 -19.19 19.20
C ILE A 430 -1.49 -18.06 20.17
N SER A 431 -1.09 -16.81 19.94
CA SER A 431 -1.31 -15.73 20.92
C SER A 431 -1.83 -14.46 20.27
N LYS A 432 -2.82 -13.82 20.93
CA LYS A 432 -3.28 -12.46 20.64
C LYS A 432 -2.22 -11.40 20.99
N TYR A 433 -1.21 -11.76 21.76
CA TYR A 433 -0.16 -10.85 22.23
C TYR A 433 1.06 -10.89 21.30
N GLN A 434 1.77 -9.79 21.24
CA GLN A 434 3.07 -9.75 20.57
C GLN A 434 4.06 -10.67 21.31
N ALA A 435 4.93 -11.34 20.55
CA ALA A 435 6.02 -12.09 21.14
C ALA A 435 6.87 -11.16 22.04
N ARG A 436 6.95 -11.48 23.33
CA ARG A 436 7.73 -10.77 24.32
C ARG A 436 8.76 -11.72 24.88
N GLY A 437 9.97 -11.27 25.08
CA GLY A 437 11.01 -12.03 25.75
C GLY A 437 12.40 -11.43 25.54
N PRO A 438 13.35 -11.63 26.48
CA PRO A 438 14.71 -11.10 26.39
C PRO A 438 15.55 -11.75 25.27
N ARG A 439 15.10 -12.88 24.71
CA ARG A 439 15.79 -13.61 23.62
C ARG A 439 15.36 -13.21 22.22
N ILE A 440 14.45 -12.23 22.08
CA ILE A 440 13.98 -11.76 20.77
C ILE A 440 14.87 -10.60 20.36
N ASP A 441 15.78 -10.84 19.43
CA ASP A 441 16.57 -9.79 18.82
C ASP A 441 15.66 -8.92 17.92
N ARG A 442 15.59 -7.63 18.24
CA ARG A 442 14.85 -6.60 17.50
C ARG A 442 15.77 -5.57 16.87
N THR A 443 17.07 -5.83 16.92
CA THR A 443 18.09 -4.93 16.38
C THR A 443 17.97 -4.89 14.85
N SER A 444 18.06 -3.72 14.28
CA SER A 444 18.21 -3.53 12.82
C SER A 444 19.69 -3.34 12.52
N TYR A 445 20.27 -4.27 11.81
CA TYR A 445 21.69 -4.27 11.48
C TYR A 445 21.93 -3.59 10.12
N LYS A 446 22.96 -2.74 10.03
CA LYS A 446 23.49 -2.32 8.74
C LYS A 446 24.04 -3.55 8.03
N ALA A 447 23.73 -3.67 6.74
CA ALA A 447 24.14 -4.80 5.94
C ALA A 447 24.84 -4.36 4.66
N THR A 448 25.73 -5.19 4.17
CA THR A 448 26.24 -5.15 2.80
C THR A 448 25.82 -6.43 2.10
N THR A 449 25.60 -6.34 0.79
CA THR A 449 25.21 -7.49 -0.04
C THR A 449 26.26 -7.71 -1.10
N SER A 450 26.70 -8.96 -1.26
CA SER A 450 27.45 -9.41 -2.43
C SER A 450 26.64 -10.47 -3.19
N ILE A 451 26.68 -10.41 -4.49
CA ILE A 451 25.95 -11.30 -5.38
C ILE A 451 26.98 -11.97 -6.29
N GLU A 452 26.99 -13.29 -6.30
CA GLU A 452 27.81 -14.10 -7.16
C GLU A 452 26.92 -14.93 -8.09
N ILE A 453 27.13 -14.81 -9.40
CA ILE A 453 26.40 -15.61 -10.39
C ILE A 453 27.11 -16.96 -10.48
N LEU A 454 26.35 -18.01 -10.27
CA LEU A 454 26.84 -19.38 -10.38
C LEU A 454 26.72 -19.84 -11.81
N ALA A 455 27.80 -20.41 -12.34
CA ALA A 455 27.73 -21.04 -13.67
C ALA A 455 26.63 -22.13 -13.66
N ALA A 456 25.78 -22.16 -14.69
CA ALA A 456 24.73 -23.16 -14.78
C ALA A 456 25.35 -24.56 -14.72
N THR A 457 25.33 -25.22 -13.56
CA THR A 457 25.79 -26.60 -13.37
C THR A 457 24.60 -27.53 -13.63
N GLY A 458 24.84 -28.48 -14.53
CA GLY A 458 23.90 -29.57 -14.82
C GLY A 458 24.09 -30.11 -16.19
N PRO A 459 23.81 -31.41 -16.37
CA PRO A 459 23.96 -32.07 -17.67
C PRO A 459 23.09 -31.46 -18.74
#